data_d97f7dfec9b2fbc2a293e5145cee062d
#
_entry.id   d97f7dfec9b2fbc2a293e5145cee062d
#
_cell.length_a   1.000
_cell.length_b   1.000
_cell.length_c   1.000
_cell.angle_alpha   90.00
_cell.angle_beta   90.00
_cell.angle_gamma   90.00
#
_symmetry.space_group_name_H-M   'P 1'
#
loop_
_entity.id
_entity.type
_entity.pdbx_description
1 polymer ?
#
loop_
_entity_poly.entity_id
_entity_poly.type
_entity_poly.pdbx_seq_one_letter_code
_entity_poly.pdbx_strand_id
1 'polypeptide(L)'
;MAKTLVLATLSAISITPLLLVGLPSNATPDSPSPQHSTQHPMNPASTSGGMHSNSAHQTMSILHLGSHGQSVSTLQTFLKKANFYTGEVNGNFDDKTRAAVMAFQESKHLHADGIVGRMTWHAIEG
;
A
#
# COMPACT_ATOMS: atom_id res chain seq x y z
N MET A 1 41.82 32.90 17.09
CA MET A 1 40.40 32.78 16.80
C MET A 1 40.24 32.31 15.35
N ALA A 2 40.18 31.04 15.15
CA ALA A 2 40.10 30.44 13.81
C ALA A 2 38.64 30.18 13.45
N LYS A 3 38.11 30.88 12.44
CA LYS A 3 36.81 30.60 11.84
C LYS A 3 37.00 29.52 10.79
N THR A 4 36.58 28.34 11.11
CA THR A 4 36.55 27.23 10.15
C THR A 4 35.39 27.44 9.17
N LEU A 5 35.76 27.76 7.95
CA LEU A 5 34.80 27.87 6.85
C LEU A 5 34.55 26.45 6.34
N VAL A 6 33.35 25.94 6.56
CA VAL A 6 32.92 24.67 5.95
C VAL A 6 32.43 24.96 4.55
N LEU A 7 33.24 24.59 3.58
CA LEU A 7 32.87 24.65 2.17
C LEU A 7 31.94 23.48 1.88
N ALA A 8 30.66 23.77 1.67
CA ALA A 8 29.70 22.79 1.17
C ALA A 8 29.93 22.58 -0.32
N THR A 9 30.48 21.45 -0.68
CA THR A 9 30.56 21.05 -2.09
C THR A 9 29.19 20.59 -2.55
N LEU A 10 28.55 21.40 -3.37
CA LEU A 10 27.38 20.99 -4.14
C LEU A 10 27.83 19.95 -5.16
N SER A 11 27.46 18.71 -4.93
CA SER A 11 27.57 17.67 -5.94
C SER A 11 26.38 17.81 -6.89
N ALA A 12 26.62 18.36 -8.07
CA ALA A 12 25.63 18.38 -9.12
C ALA A 12 25.46 16.97 -9.67
N ILE A 13 24.33 16.37 -9.37
CA ILE A 13 23.92 15.11 -10.00
C ILE A 13 23.40 15.46 -11.40
N SER A 14 24.20 15.19 -12.38
CA SER A 14 23.81 15.31 -13.77
C SER A 14 22.84 14.19 -14.11
N ILE A 15 21.57 14.52 -14.19
CA ILE A 15 20.54 13.58 -14.66
C ILE A 15 20.55 13.66 -16.18
N THR A 16 21.14 12.67 -16.80
CA THR A 16 20.99 12.48 -18.23
C THR A 16 19.61 11.92 -18.53
N PRO A 17 18.78 12.58 -19.31
CA PRO A 17 17.54 11.98 -19.77
C PRO A 17 17.86 10.91 -20.81
N LEU A 18 17.66 9.67 -20.44
CA LEU A 18 17.69 8.58 -21.39
C LEU A 18 16.40 8.63 -22.21
N LEU A 19 16.49 9.11 -23.42
CA LEU A 19 15.41 9.11 -24.37
C LEU A 19 15.25 7.70 -24.92
N LEU A 20 14.32 6.93 -24.38
CA LEU A 20 13.96 5.64 -24.92
C LEU A 20 12.87 5.83 -25.97
N VAL A 21 13.25 5.91 -27.21
CA VAL A 21 12.36 5.83 -28.36
C VAL A 21 12.30 4.38 -28.80
N GLY A 22 11.15 3.77 -28.70
CA GLY A 22 10.95 2.42 -29.21
C GLY A 22 9.75 1.74 -28.59
N LEU A 23 8.56 2.13 -29.00
CA LEU A 23 7.35 1.35 -28.78
C LEU A 23 7.11 0.50 -30.02
N PRO A 24 7.27 -0.81 -29.95
CA PRO A 24 6.64 -1.67 -30.92
C PRO A 24 5.15 -1.70 -30.61
N SER A 25 4.36 -1.15 -31.49
CA SER A 25 2.94 -1.39 -31.54
C SER A 25 2.72 -2.86 -31.82
N ASN A 26 2.48 -3.63 -30.79
CA ASN A 26 2.02 -4.98 -30.98
C ASN A 26 0.51 -4.97 -30.89
N ALA A 27 -0.13 -4.99 -32.05
CA ALA A 27 -1.55 -5.22 -32.17
C ALA A 27 -1.83 -6.64 -31.64
N THR A 28 -2.58 -6.71 -30.58
CA THR A 28 -3.11 -7.96 -30.06
C THR A 28 -4.18 -8.49 -31.00
N PRO A 29 -4.04 -9.71 -31.50
CA PRO A 29 -5.15 -10.34 -32.21
C PRO A 29 -6.22 -10.76 -31.21
N ASP A 30 -7.40 -10.34 -31.55
CA ASP A 30 -8.69 -10.80 -31.14
C ASP A 30 -8.71 -12.24 -30.62
N SER A 31 -9.10 -12.40 -29.39
CA SER A 31 -9.37 -13.72 -28.83
C SER A 31 -10.88 -13.80 -28.54
N PRO A 32 -11.62 -14.67 -29.22
CA PRO A 32 -13.04 -14.83 -28.93
C PRO A 32 -13.23 -15.49 -27.58
N SER A 33 -13.96 -14.81 -26.74
CA SER A 33 -14.45 -15.34 -25.46
C SER A 33 -15.36 -16.53 -25.69
N PRO A 34 -15.13 -17.67 -25.06
CA PRO A 34 -16.18 -18.65 -24.94
C PRO A 34 -17.14 -18.21 -23.83
N GLN A 35 -18.34 -17.89 -24.25
CA GLN A 35 -19.46 -17.77 -23.34
C GLN A 35 -19.73 -19.13 -22.70
N HIS A 36 -19.41 -19.24 -21.44
CA HIS A 36 -19.93 -20.33 -20.62
C HIS A 36 -21.05 -19.78 -19.76
N SER A 37 -22.25 -19.93 -20.28
CA SER A 37 -23.48 -19.83 -19.50
C SER A 37 -23.54 -21.04 -18.58
N THR A 38 -23.14 -20.91 -17.35
CA THR A 38 -23.53 -21.86 -16.32
C THR A 38 -24.50 -21.17 -15.40
N GLN A 39 -25.75 -21.46 -15.63
CA GLN A 39 -26.82 -21.16 -14.70
C GLN A 39 -26.52 -21.88 -13.38
N HIS A 40 -26.29 -21.11 -12.34
CA HIS A 40 -26.33 -21.62 -10.99
C HIS A 40 -27.78 -21.59 -10.53
N PRO A 41 -28.31 -22.70 -10.04
CA PRO A 41 -29.66 -22.72 -9.47
C PRO A 41 -29.66 -21.88 -8.19
N MET A 42 -30.64 -21.01 -8.13
CA MET A 42 -31.02 -20.27 -6.94
C MET A 42 -31.24 -21.24 -5.78
N ASN A 43 -30.52 -21.05 -4.72
CA ASN A 43 -30.87 -21.62 -3.45
C ASN A 43 -31.49 -20.51 -2.59
N PRO A 44 -32.78 -20.55 -2.34
CA PRO A 44 -33.41 -19.65 -1.39
C PRO A 44 -33.29 -20.23 0.00
N ALA A 45 -33.04 -19.39 0.94
CA ALA A 45 -33.08 -19.62 2.36
C ALA A 45 -31.72 -19.81 3.04
N SER A 46 -31.30 -18.73 3.65
CA SER A 46 -31.00 -18.81 5.07
C SER A 46 -31.07 -17.41 5.66
N THR A 47 -32.23 -17.09 6.13
CA THR A 47 -32.43 -16.20 7.26
C THR A 47 -31.62 -16.79 8.41
N SER A 48 -30.58 -16.16 8.83
CA SER A 48 -30.01 -16.37 10.14
C SER A 48 -29.54 -15.04 10.65
N GLY A 49 -30.38 -14.44 11.47
CA GLY A 49 -29.97 -13.40 12.37
C GLY A 49 -28.92 -13.97 13.31
N GLY A 50 -27.68 -13.70 13.02
CA GLY A 50 -26.55 -13.95 13.89
C GLY A 50 -26.09 -12.63 14.45
N MET A 51 -26.37 -12.36 15.71
CA MET A 51 -25.66 -11.37 16.47
C MET A 51 -24.18 -11.71 16.38
N HIS A 52 -23.45 -10.96 15.55
CA HIS A 52 -22.01 -11.02 15.58
C HIS A 52 -21.56 -10.22 16.80
N SER A 53 -21.35 -10.95 17.88
CA SER A 53 -20.50 -10.48 18.95
C SER A 53 -19.19 -10.04 18.33
N ASN A 54 -18.89 -8.76 18.44
CA ASN A 54 -17.59 -8.19 18.16
C ASN A 54 -16.57 -8.79 19.14
N SER A 55 -16.22 -10.03 18.91
CA SER A 55 -14.96 -10.55 19.41
C SER A 55 -13.90 -9.92 18.54
N ALA A 56 -13.08 -9.10 19.15
CA ALA A 56 -11.93 -8.45 18.56
C ALA A 56 -10.88 -9.46 18.06
N HIS A 57 -11.26 -10.24 17.07
CA HIS A 57 -10.33 -10.80 16.12
C HIS A 57 -10.29 -9.76 14.98
N GLN A 58 -9.48 -8.76 15.18
CA GLN A 58 -8.99 -8.00 14.04
C GLN A 58 -8.27 -9.02 13.16
N THR A 59 -9.01 -9.56 12.20
CA THR A 59 -8.40 -10.27 11.10
C THR A 59 -7.43 -9.27 10.49
N MET A 60 -6.14 -9.50 10.72
CA MET A 60 -5.07 -8.65 10.19
C MET A 60 -5.20 -8.64 8.68
N SER A 61 -5.97 -7.67 8.19
CA SER A 61 -6.19 -7.50 6.75
C SER A 61 -4.87 -7.13 6.10
N ILE A 62 -4.54 -7.81 5.02
CA ILE A 62 -3.42 -7.41 4.18
C ILE A 62 -3.82 -6.12 3.47
N LEU A 63 -3.07 -5.04 3.66
CA LEU A 63 -3.31 -3.76 3.03
C LEU A 63 -2.22 -3.47 2.00
N HIS A 64 -2.65 -2.96 0.86
CA HIS A 64 -1.79 -2.61 -0.26
C HIS A 64 -2.38 -1.42 -1.03
N LEU A 65 -1.68 -0.93 -2.03
CA LEU A 65 -2.18 0.14 -2.89
C LEU A 65 -3.58 -0.17 -3.42
N GLY A 66 -4.51 0.77 -3.24
CA GLY A 66 -5.91 0.62 -3.60
C GLY A 66 -6.81 0.02 -2.50
N SER A 67 -6.24 -0.46 -1.40
CA SER A 67 -7.05 -0.84 -0.22
C SER A 67 -7.73 0.38 0.38
N HIS A 68 -8.91 0.18 0.96
CA HIS A 68 -9.66 1.27 1.61
C HIS A 68 -10.45 0.75 2.82
N GLY A 69 -10.83 1.68 3.66
CA GLY A 69 -11.66 1.40 4.84
C GLY A 69 -10.98 1.67 6.17
N GLN A 70 -11.61 1.20 7.25
CA GLN A 70 -11.20 1.50 8.62
C GLN A 70 -9.78 1.04 8.95
N SER A 71 -9.38 -0.12 8.46
CA SER A 71 -8.02 -0.64 8.69
C SER A 71 -6.95 0.27 8.08
N VAL A 72 -7.24 0.89 6.92
CA VAL A 72 -6.34 1.87 6.29
C VAL A 72 -6.28 3.15 7.11
N SER A 73 -7.41 3.65 7.61
CA SER A 73 -7.44 4.82 8.49
C SER A 73 -6.64 4.60 9.78
N THR A 74 -6.76 3.42 10.36
CA THR A 74 -5.99 3.03 11.55
C THR A 74 -4.49 3.03 11.26
N LEU A 75 -4.09 2.42 10.14
CA LEU A 75 -2.70 2.42 9.67
C LEU A 75 -2.17 3.84 9.45
N GLN A 76 -2.90 4.68 8.71
CA GLN A 76 -2.51 6.07 8.45
C GLN A 76 -2.36 6.88 9.74
N THR A 77 -3.27 6.67 10.70
CA THR A 77 -3.18 7.31 12.02
C THR A 77 -1.91 6.91 12.75
N PHE A 78 -1.58 5.62 12.73
CA PHE A 78 -0.35 5.12 13.32
C PHE A 78 0.90 5.71 12.64
N LEU A 79 0.97 5.62 11.31
CA LEU A 79 2.09 6.15 10.54
C LEU A 79 2.28 7.66 10.73
N LYS A 80 1.18 8.39 10.92
CA LYS A 80 1.20 9.83 11.23
C LYS A 80 1.76 10.10 12.61
N LYS A 81 1.36 9.35 13.63
CA LYS A 81 1.90 9.43 14.99
C LYS A 81 3.39 9.05 15.04
N ALA A 82 3.79 8.11 14.21
CA ALA A 82 5.18 7.67 14.09
C ALA A 82 6.04 8.55 13.17
N ASN A 83 5.49 9.65 12.64
CA ASN A 83 6.13 10.62 11.74
C ASN A 83 6.58 10.05 10.39
N PHE A 84 6.02 8.95 9.93
CA PHE A 84 6.25 8.41 8.59
C PHE A 84 5.26 8.91 7.55
N TYR A 85 4.09 9.40 7.98
CA TYR A 85 3.02 9.85 7.11
C TYR A 85 2.61 11.29 7.40
N THR A 86 2.63 12.14 6.39
CA THR A 86 2.25 13.56 6.49
C THR A 86 0.94 13.89 5.80
N GLY A 87 0.32 12.88 5.17
CA GLY A 87 -0.93 13.04 4.46
C GLY A 87 -2.15 13.10 5.38
N GLU A 88 -3.31 13.14 4.77
CA GLU A 88 -4.60 13.10 5.45
C GLU A 88 -5.01 11.66 5.76
N VAL A 89 -5.61 11.45 6.93
CA VAL A 89 -6.20 10.15 7.29
C VAL A 89 -7.57 10.03 6.62
N ASN A 90 -7.57 9.53 5.40
CA ASN A 90 -8.77 9.43 4.55
C ASN A 90 -9.25 7.99 4.33
N GLY A 91 -8.55 7.01 4.88
CA GLY A 91 -8.90 5.61 4.73
C GLY A 91 -8.64 5.03 3.34
N ASN A 92 -7.87 5.71 2.50
CA ASN A 92 -7.47 5.22 1.18
C ASN A 92 -5.97 4.95 1.16
N PHE A 93 -5.58 3.76 0.75
CA PHE A 93 -4.18 3.39 0.61
C PHE A 93 -3.66 3.87 -0.75
N ASP A 94 -3.16 5.08 -0.77
CA ASP A 94 -2.58 5.74 -1.91
C ASP A 94 -1.04 5.59 -1.96
N ASP A 95 -0.40 6.15 -2.97
CA ASP A 95 1.06 6.12 -3.11
C ASP A 95 1.78 6.77 -1.93
N LYS A 96 1.20 7.80 -1.32
CA LYS A 96 1.77 8.45 -0.14
C LYS A 96 1.73 7.51 1.07
N THR A 97 0.62 6.81 1.24
CA THR A 97 0.48 5.80 2.29
C THR A 97 1.46 4.65 2.06
N ARG A 98 1.60 4.19 0.82
CA ARG A 98 2.57 3.16 0.44
C ARG A 98 4.00 3.57 0.76
N ALA A 99 4.40 4.77 0.37
CA ALA A 99 5.74 5.29 0.65
C ALA A 99 6.02 5.37 2.17
N ALA A 100 5.03 5.79 2.95
CA ALA A 100 5.13 5.83 4.40
C ALA A 100 5.27 4.43 5.02
N VAL A 101 4.55 3.45 4.48
CA VAL A 101 4.67 2.03 4.90
C VAL A 101 6.07 1.52 4.59
N MET A 102 6.60 1.77 3.41
CA MET A 102 7.97 1.35 3.05
C MET A 102 9.01 1.95 3.98
N ALA A 103 8.94 3.26 4.27
CA ALA A 103 9.84 3.93 5.21
C ALA A 103 9.74 3.34 6.62
N PHE A 104 8.53 3.02 7.09
CA PHE A 104 8.32 2.34 8.36
C PHE A 104 8.94 0.94 8.36
N GLN A 105 8.71 0.15 7.32
CA GLN A 105 9.26 -1.20 7.18
C GLN A 105 10.79 -1.18 7.22
N GLU A 106 11.43 -0.25 6.50
CA GLU A 106 12.88 -0.04 6.55
C GLU A 106 13.37 0.27 7.97
N SER A 107 12.67 1.16 8.68
CA SER A 107 13.02 1.53 10.06
C SER A 107 12.93 0.36 11.03
N LYS A 108 12.13 -0.65 10.71
CA LYS A 108 11.95 -1.88 11.49
C LYS A 108 12.76 -3.05 10.95
N HIS A 109 13.62 -2.83 9.97
CA HIS A 109 14.39 -3.87 9.30
C HIS A 109 13.52 -4.97 8.68
N LEU A 110 12.33 -4.60 8.24
CA LEU A 110 11.41 -5.45 7.49
C LEU A 110 11.65 -5.28 5.98
N HIS A 111 11.15 -6.21 5.20
CA HIS A 111 11.14 -6.06 3.75
C HIS A 111 10.22 -4.89 3.35
N ALA A 112 10.79 -3.87 2.72
CA ALA A 112 10.06 -2.65 2.33
C ALA A 112 9.34 -2.84 0.97
N ASP A 113 8.30 -3.66 0.97
CA ASP A 113 7.46 -3.92 -0.20
C ASP A 113 6.25 -2.97 -0.31
N GLY A 114 5.99 -2.22 0.75
CA GLY A 114 4.83 -1.32 0.82
C GLY A 114 3.51 -2.06 0.99
N ILE A 115 3.55 -3.31 1.42
CA ILE A 115 2.39 -4.13 1.74
C ILE A 115 2.33 -4.36 3.25
N VAL A 116 1.18 -4.06 3.85
CA VAL A 116 0.99 -4.28 5.28
C VAL A 116 0.49 -5.71 5.50
N GLY A 117 1.41 -6.62 5.69
CA GLY A 117 1.13 -8.00 6.04
C GLY A 117 1.27 -8.23 7.55
N ARG A 118 1.24 -9.51 7.95
CA ARG A 118 1.33 -9.90 9.36
C ARG A 118 2.55 -9.33 10.08
N MET A 119 3.71 -9.37 9.45
CA MET A 119 4.96 -8.87 10.06
C MET A 119 4.92 -7.37 10.28
N THR A 120 4.34 -6.63 9.33
CA THR A 120 4.18 -5.18 9.44
C THR A 120 3.18 -4.83 10.53
N TRP A 121 2.05 -5.52 10.62
CA TRP A 121 1.08 -5.33 11.71
C TRP A 121 1.69 -5.63 13.07
N HIS A 122 2.44 -6.71 13.18
CA HIS A 122 3.13 -7.05 14.43
C HIS A 122 4.09 -5.95 14.87
N ALA A 123 4.80 -5.32 13.93
CA ALA A 123 5.69 -4.21 14.22
C ALA A 123 4.95 -2.90 14.56
N ILE A 124 3.70 -2.76 14.15
CA ILE A 124 2.81 -1.63 14.49
C ILE A 124 2.28 -1.77 15.92
N GLU A 125 1.95 -2.98 16.32
CA GLU A 125 1.31 -3.28 17.61
C GLU A 125 2.33 -3.47 18.75
N GLY A 126 3.55 -3.85 18.41
CA GLY A 126 4.61 -4.19 19.36
C GLY A 126 5.43 -3.09 19.85
#